data_c4f2f02b44ac21805885807a47de7bba
#
_entry.id   c4f2f02b44ac21805885807a47de7bba
#
_cell.length_a   1.000
_cell.length_b   1.000
_cell.length_c   1.000
_cell.angle_alpha   90.00
_cell.angle_beta   90.00
_cell.angle_gamma   90.00
#
_symmetry.space_group_name_H-M   'P 1'
#
loop_
_entity.id
_entity.type
_entity.pdbx_description
1 polymer ?
#
loop_
_entity_poly.entity_id
_entity_poly.type
_entity_poly.pdbx_seq_one_letter_code
_entity_poly.pdbx_strand_id
1 'polypeptide(L)'
;MKILEAAIFVCAAAACAVAQGTNGEIAGFRHSPYGEAPAWHGEPPARPAAGAAPILKTSEIRPGMKGVAWTVFQGAQPEPVPVEIIGLWKNAWGPRQDVILAKLGGKAAQTNVAGGMSGSPVYVDGKLVGAIALRISVFSPDAICGITPIEQMLEINAIDESRPLNQKTPQTLAARAELAPPASLLGGGVRLTPIETPLALAGFHESTLRDFRPFFEQMGVTAVHGGAAGAVYDTKPAPGWQNALQPGEAIAGVLVSGDMTVTGLGTVTYNDGKRVLGFGHSFFNLGPVDMPMAKGEVLMVLSSQFQPNKFANMTEIVGALRQDRHSGIMGELGAEAKTIPVSLKVRAQPIPGGPFEEKNYRFNVFIHPRWTPFLMMLTTYNTLQDLNSSAADEATYRLDGTVECEGMPPLRLSNMVASGAGPMPAPMQLAAWWADRFNRLYQSQDGEPQVKRVEAVLEMRPQKLEAVIESAWLDRSEAAPGEEVVARVALRPWRGERITQEFRFRVPSNLPRGEHRILVSNAELLNRPQAVAGLMNRQLGLAQTASLLAQERSNDRLYFSLLTSKPTVYVDDQPMRDVPASVLAAMQSPRSQQRAMAMPETVLPLGEIPLGSLVSGSAALRLKVQ
;
A
#
# COMPACT_ATOMS: atom_id res chain seq x y z
N MET A 1 -43.79 -16.51 10.95
CA MET A 1 -42.74 -17.44 11.35
C MET A 1 -42.94 -18.88 10.86
N LYS A 2 -44.02 -19.22 10.13
CA LYS A 2 -44.27 -20.56 9.53
C LYS A 2 -44.19 -20.63 8.01
N ILE A 3 -43.85 -19.51 7.33
CA ILE A 3 -43.73 -19.44 5.86
C ILE A 3 -42.25 -19.42 5.45
N LEU A 4 -41.30 -19.17 6.37
CA LEU A 4 -39.86 -19.14 6.09
C LEU A 4 -39.19 -20.51 6.22
N GLU A 5 -39.76 -21.45 6.97
CA GLU A 5 -39.26 -22.83 7.11
C GLU A 5 -39.62 -23.74 5.93
N ALA A 6 -40.67 -23.41 5.18
CA ALA A 6 -41.10 -24.22 4.02
C ALA A 6 -40.22 -23.92 2.78
N ALA A 7 -39.60 -22.75 2.69
CA ALA A 7 -38.73 -22.39 1.53
C ALA A 7 -37.32 -23.00 1.61
N ILE A 8 -36.83 -23.27 2.82
CA ILE A 8 -35.51 -23.89 3.01
C ILE A 8 -35.54 -25.40 2.77
N PHE A 9 -36.65 -26.05 3.01
CA PHE A 9 -36.79 -27.50 2.79
C PHE A 9 -36.99 -27.88 1.31
N VAL A 10 -37.55 -26.98 0.49
CA VAL A 10 -37.73 -27.23 -0.96
C VAL A 10 -36.43 -27.05 -1.73
N CYS A 11 -35.52 -26.16 -1.31
CA CYS A 11 -34.21 -26.03 -1.94
C CYS A 11 -33.25 -27.17 -1.57
N ALA A 12 -33.34 -27.73 -0.38
CA ALA A 12 -32.51 -28.87 0.04
C ALA A 12 -32.93 -30.20 -0.63
N ALA A 13 -34.23 -30.38 -0.92
CA ALA A 13 -34.73 -31.57 -1.59
C ALA A 13 -34.42 -31.57 -3.12
N ALA A 14 -34.34 -30.40 -3.75
CA ALA A 14 -33.94 -30.30 -5.16
C ALA A 14 -32.43 -30.53 -5.39
N ALA A 15 -31.60 -30.25 -4.39
CA ALA A 15 -30.16 -30.49 -4.47
C ALA A 15 -29.76 -31.97 -4.24
N CYS A 16 -30.58 -32.74 -3.50
CA CYS A 16 -30.35 -34.17 -3.29
C CYS A 16 -30.92 -35.09 -4.36
N ALA A 17 -31.86 -34.63 -5.18
CA ALA A 17 -32.42 -35.45 -6.26
C ALA A 17 -31.58 -35.54 -7.52
N VAL A 18 -30.54 -34.69 -7.64
CA VAL A 18 -29.56 -34.70 -8.78
C VAL A 18 -28.36 -35.62 -8.50
N ALA A 19 -28.20 -36.14 -7.28
CA ALA A 19 -27.02 -36.94 -6.90
C ALA A 19 -27.21 -38.45 -6.96
N GLN A 20 -28.37 -38.97 -7.43
CA GLN A 20 -28.66 -40.41 -7.55
C GLN A 20 -29.20 -40.81 -8.94
N GLY A 21 -28.63 -40.22 -9.96
CA GLY A 21 -28.95 -40.59 -11.35
C GLY A 21 -27.71 -41.02 -12.12
N THR A 22 -27.49 -42.33 -12.11
CA THR A 22 -26.72 -43.10 -13.12
C THR A 22 -25.26 -42.71 -13.36
N ASN A 23 -24.38 -43.70 -13.30
CA ASN A 23 -23.05 -43.75 -13.95
C ASN A 23 -23.17 -43.56 -15.48
N GLY A 24 -23.74 -42.45 -15.91
CA GLY A 24 -23.67 -41.96 -17.27
C GLY A 24 -22.43 -41.08 -17.34
N GLU A 25 -21.39 -41.55 -18.01
CA GLU A 25 -20.29 -40.74 -18.49
C GLU A 25 -20.85 -39.44 -19.05
N ILE A 26 -20.44 -38.31 -18.48
CA ILE A 26 -20.64 -36.98 -19.09
C ILE A 26 -19.74 -36.95 -20.32
N ALA A 27 -20.21 -37.54 -21.40
CA ALA A 27 -19.50 -37.71 -22.67
C ALA A 27 -19.41 -36.42 -23.51
N GLY A 28 -19.70 -35.23 -22.91
CA GLY A 28 -19.80 -33.97 -23.64
C GLY A 28 -18.61 -33.03 -23.59
N PHE A 29 -17.59 -33.28 -22.74
CA PHE A 29 -16.48 -32.34 -22.54
C PHE A 29 -15.08 -32.87 -22.92
N ARG A 30 -15.00 -33.98 -23.61
CA ARG A 30 -13.70 -34.64 -23.91
C ARG A 30 -12.99 -34.18 -25.18
N HIS A 31 -13.58 -33.36 -26.03
CA HIS A 31 -12.89 -32.86 -27.21
C HIS A 31 -12.85 -31.34 -27.24
N SER A 32 -11.66 -30.83 -26.91
CA SER A 32 -11.32 -29.42 -27.18
C SER A 32 -11.52 -29.15 -28.67
N PRO A 33 -12.19 -28.06 -29.08
CA PRO A 33 -12.28 -27.64 -30.47
C PRO A 33 -10.89 -27.36 -31.10
N TYR A 34 -9.86 -27.25 -30.25
CA TYR A 34 -8.47 -27.02 -30.67
C TYR A 34 -7.61 -28.29 -30.64
N GLY A 35 -8.22 -29.49 -30.62
CA GLY A 35 -7.51 -30.77 -30.64
C GLY A 35 -6.86 -31.13 -29.29
N GLU A 36 -5.98 -32.13 -29.29
CA GLU A 36 -5.23 -32.58 -28.12
C GLU A 36 -4.23 -31.49 -27.66
N ALA A 37 -3.82 -31.54 -26.36
CA ALA A 37 -2.80 -30.66 -25.86
C ALA A 37 -1.46 -30.91 -26.59
N PRO A 38 -0.70 -29.87 -26.97
CA PRO A 38 0.57 -30.04 -27.64
C PRO A 38 1.54 -30.87 -26.81
N ALA A 39 2.25 -31.80 -27.43
CA ALA A 39 3.20 -32.68 -26.80
C ALA A 39 4.55 -32.67 -27.55
N TRP A 40 5.61 -33.11 -26.88
CA TRP A 40 6.92 -33.27 -27.51
C TRP A 40 6.96 -34.50 -28.42
N HIS A 41 7.58 -34.30 -29.58
CA HIS A 41 8.00 -35.37 -30.45
C HIS A 41 9.53 -35.34 -30.51
N GLY A 42 10.21 -35.99 -29.57
CA GLY A 42 11.66 -35.99 -29.43
C GLY A 42 12.16 -35.28 -28.18
N GLU A 43 13.47 -34.98 -28.12
CA GLU A 43 14.05 -34.22 -27.01
C GLU A 43 13.62 -32.75 -27.04
N PRO A 44 13.34 -32.16 -25.87
CA PRO A 44 13.06 -30.73 -25.80
C PRO A 44 14.29 -29.92 -26.23
N PRO A 45 14.10 -28.70 -26.78
CA PRO A 45 15.23 -27.87 -27.22
C PRO A 45 16.07 -27.47 -26.02
N ALA A 46 17.31 -27.03 -26.29
CA ALA A 46 18.21 -26.50 -25.24
C ALA A 46 17.63 -25.26 -24.58
N ARG A 47 17.89 -25.13 -23.29
CA ARG A 47 17.47 -23.98 -22.48
C ARG A 47 18.02 -22.67 -23.05
N PRO A 48 17.23 -21.60 -23.19
CA PRO A 48 17.71 -20.31 -23.62
C PRO A 48 18.63 -19.69 -22.55
N ALA A 49 19.65 -18.94 -23.00
CA ALA A 49 20.57 -18.21 -22.15
C ALA A 49 20.47 -16.70 -22.42
N ALA A 50 21.01 -15.90 -21.49
CA ALA A 50 21.16 -14.46 -21.68
C ALA A 50 22.03 -14.15 -22.91
N GLY A 51 21.73 -13.04 -23.57
CA GLY A 51 22.39 -12.57 -24.77
C GLY A 51 21.43 -12.24 -25.90
N ALA A 52 21.98 -11.87 -27.06
CA ALA A 52 21.17 -11.59 -28.24
C ALA A 52 20.44 -12.84 -28.73
N ALA A 53 19.12 -12.77 -28.81
CA ALA A 53 18.28 -13.84 -29.35
C ALA A 53 17.71 -13.43 -30.72
N PRO A 54 17.67 -14.33 -31.70
CA PRO A 54 16.96 -14.09 -32.95
C PRO A 54 15.46 -13.93 -32.64
N ILE A 55 14.79 -12.99 -33.33
CA ILE A 55 13.39 -12.64 -33.09
C ILE A 55 12.56 -13.15 -34.28
N LEU A 56 11.38 -13.72 -33.96
CA LEU A 56 10.33 -13.97 -34.92
C LEU A 56 9.37 -12.78 -34.93
N LYS A 57 9.27 -12.11 -36.08
CA LYS A 57 8.39 -10.95 -36.22
C LYS A 57 6.92 -11.35 -36.17
N THR A 58 6.07 -10.48 -35.64
CA THR A 58 4.61 -10.68 -35.57
C THR A 58 4.00 -10.99 -36.96
N SER A 59 4.56 -10.37 -38.01
CA SER A 59 4.12 -10.63 -39.42
C SER A 59 4.42 -12.02 -39.93
N GLU A 60 5.36 -12.75 -39.31
CA GLU A 60 5.77 -14.12 -39.70
C GLU A 60 4.92 -15.19 -38.99
N ILE A 61 4.14 -14.81 -37.96
CA ILE A 61 3.31 -15.74 -37.18
C ILE A 61 2.20 -16.37 -38.06
N ARG A 62 2.08 -17.70 -37.97
CA ARG A 62 1.05 -18.48 -38.65
C ARG A 62 0.39 -19.46 -37.68
N PRO A 63 -0.93 -19.73 -37.83
CA PRO A 63 -1.60 -20.80 -37.10
C PRO A 63 -0.93 -22.16 -37.31
N GLY A 64 -0.94 -22.98 -36.26
CA GLY A 64 -0.35 -24.32 -36.25
C GLY A 64 1.17 -24.37 -36.07
N MET A 65 1.88 -23.21 -35.95
CA MET A 65 3.29 -23.21 -35.60
C MET A 65 3.48 -23.83 -34.22
N LYS A 66 4.46 -24.75 -34.10
CA LYS A 66 4.84 -25.38 -32.83
C LYS A 66 6.07 -24.73 -32.25
N GLY A 67 6.08 -24.58 -30.92
CA GLY A 67 7.15 -23.90 -30.20
C GLY A 67 7.32 -24.44 -28.81
N VAL A 68 8.15 -23.74 -28.03
CA VAL A 68 8.45 -24.02 -26.63
C VAL A 68 8.37 -22.77 -25.81
N ALA A 69 7.69 -22.83 -24.67
CA ALA A 69 7.81 -21.82 -23.63
C ALA A 69 8.70 -22.36 -22.50
N TRP A 70 9.31 -21.45 -21.74
CA TRP A 70 10.13 -21.79 -20.60
C TRP A 70 9.61 -21.14 -19.34
N THR A 71 9.41 -21.92 -18.28
CA THR A 71 8.92 -21.43 -17.00
C THR A 71 9.32 -22.35 -15.86
N VAL A 72 9.43 -21.83 -14.65
CA VAL A 72 9.72 -22.63 -13.46
C VAL A 72 8.43 -23.18 -12.87
N PHE A 73 8.34 -24.49 -12.63
CA PHE A 73 7.26 -25.12 -11.89
C PHE A 73 7.64 -25.42 -10.46
N GLN A 74 8.93 -25.74 -10.21
CA GLN A 74 9.48 -25.98 -8.89
C GLN A 74 10.98 -25.67 -8.85
N GLY A 75 11.47 -25.11 -7.74
CA GLY A 75 12.87 -24.69 -7.57
C GLY A 75 13.17 -23.43 -8.36
N ALA A 76 14.36 -23.35 -8.94
CA ALA A 76 14.85 -22.19 -9.70
C ALA A 76 15.06 -22.46 -11.19
N GLN A 77 14.97 -23.73 -11.62
CA GLN A 77 15.30 -24.12 -13.00
C GLN A 77 14.05 -24.10 -13.89
N PRO A 78 14.09 -23.37 -15.03
CA PRO A 78 13.02 -23.40 -16.01
C PRO A 78 12.88 -24.77 -16.67
N GLU A 79 11.64 -25.15 -16.91
CA GLU A 79 11.26 -26.36 -17.63
C GLU A 79 10.57 -25.99 -18.95
N PRO A 80 10.73 -26.81 -20.00
CA PRO A 80 10.11 -26.58 -21.30
C PRO A 80 8.62 -26.92 -21.26
N VAL A 81 7.82 -26.10 -21.92
CA VAL A 81 6.37 -26.27 -22.12
C VAL A 81 6.08 -26.28 -23.61
N PRO A 82 5.46 -27.34 -24.16
CA PRO A 82 5.03 -27.36 -25.56
C PRO A 82 4.01 -26.26 -25.83
N VAL A 83 4.15 -25.57 -26.95
CA VAL A 83 3.25 -24.49 -27.38
C VAL A 83 2.80 -24.73 -28.80
N GLU A 84 1.53 -24.49 -29.07
CA GLU A 84 0.98 -24.42 -30.44
C GLU A 84 0.30 -23.07 -30.65
N ILE A 85 0.69 -22.37 -31.71
CA ILE A 85 0.13 -21.07 -32.06
C ILE A 85 -1.24 -21.27 -32.68
N ILE A 86 -2.29 -20.70 -32.07
CA ILE A 86 -3.66 -20.70 -32.60
C ILE A 86 -3.80 -19.62 -33.67
N GLY A 87 -3.21 -18.44 -33.46
CA GLY A 87 -3.26 -17.36 -34.43
C GLY A 87 -2.88 -16.01 -33.88
N LEU A 88 -2.87 -15.01 -34.74
CA LEU A 88 -2.62 -13.61 -34.41
C LEU A 88 -3.93 -12.84 -34.30
N TRP A 89 -4.17 -12.25 -33.14
CA TRP A 89 -5.32 -11.39 -32.88
C TRP A 89 -4.87 -9.93 -32.94
N LYS A 90 -5.10 -9.31 -34.10
CA LYS A 90 -4.64 -7.95 -34.40
C LYS A 90 -5.40 -6.90 -33.58
N ASN A 91 -4.67 -5.92 -33.03
CA ASN A 91 -5.21 -4.80 -32.25
C ASN A 91 -6.10 -5.25 -31.08
N ALA A 92 -5.91 -6.47 -30.55
CA ALA A 92 -6.76 -7.04 -29.51
C ALA A 92 -6.65 -6.31 -28.18
N TRP A 93 -5.53 -5.67 -27.92
CA TRP A 93 -5.22 -4.99 -26.67
C TRP A 93 -5.23 -3.45 -26.79
N GLY A 94 -5.37 -2.95 -28.02
CA GLY A 94 -5.39 -1.53 -28.37
C GLY A 94 -4.81 -1.30 -29.77
N PRO A 95 -4.79 -0.06 -30.26
CA PRO A 95 -4.19 0.24 -31.55
C PRO A 95 -2.72 -0.18 -31.61
N ARG A 96 -2.36 -1.02 -32.59
CA ARG A 96 -1.01 -1.62 -32.76
C ARG A 96 -0.58 -2.54 -31.61
N GLN A 97 -1.53 -3.01 -30.79
CA GLN A 97 -1.25 -3.95 -29.71
C GLN A 97 -1.87 -5.32 -30.07
N ASP A 98 -1.10 -6.09 -30.80
CA ASP A 98 -1.46 -7.43 -31.22
C ASP A 98 -1.22 -8.43 -30.10
N VAL A 99 -2.03 -9.49 -30.06
CA VAL A 99 -1.88 -10.63 -29.15
C VAL A 99 -1.77 -11.89 -29.97
N ILE A 100 -0.79 -12.73 -29.65
CA ILE A 100 -0.68 -14.07 -30.25
C ILE A 100 -1.40 -15.06 -29.34
N LEU A 101 -2.42 -15.73 -29.83
CA LEU A 101 -3.12 -16.79 -29.11
C LEU A 101 -2.39 -18.11 -29.27
N ALA A 102 -2.21 -18.82 -28.15
CA ALA A 102 -1.52 -20.10 -28.13
C ALA A 102 -2.16 -21.07 -27.14
N LYS A 103 -1.99 -22.38 -27.41
CA LYS A 103 -2.35 -23.47 -26.52
C LYS A 103 -1.08 -24.06 -25.91
N LEU A 104 -1.12 -24.29 -24.59
CA LEU A 104 -0.01 -24.86 -23.83
C LEU A 104 -0.22 -26.35 -23.59
N GLY A 105 0.87 -27.09 -23.58
CA GLY A 105 0.90 -28.52 -23.30
C GLY A 105 1.70 -28.90 -22.08
N GLY A 106 2.05 -30.18 -21.94
CA GLY A 106 2.86 -30.68 -20.83
C GLY A 106 2.26 -30.40 -19.46
N LYS A 107 3.09 -29.99 -18.51
CA LYS A 107 2.63 -29.63 -17.15
C LYS A 107 1.63 -28.47 -17.14
N ALA A 108 1.76 -27.51 -18.07
CA ALA A 108 0.85 -26.37 -18.16
C ALA A 108 -0.58 -26.77 -18.57
N ALA A 109 -0.76 -27.85 -19.31
CA ALA A 109 -2.10 -28.39 -19.60
C ALA A 109 -2.81 -28.90 -18.33
N GLN A 110 -2.06 -29.32 -17.31
CA GLN A 110 -2.59 -29.80 -16.03
C GLN A 110 -2.81 -28.68 -15.00
N THR A 111 -1.88 -27.72 -14.95
CA THR A 111 -1.95 -26.60 -14.00
C THR A 111 -2.81 -25.43 -14.50
N ASN A 112 -3.13 -25.40 -15.80
CA ASN A 112 -3.61 -24.22 -16.52
C ASN A 112 -2.57 -23.07 -16.52
N VAL A 113 -2.95 -21.92 -17.06
CA VAL A 113 -2.09 -20.71 -17.11
C VAL A 113 -2.06 -20.05 -15.74
N ALA A 114 -1.00 -20.30 -14.97
CA ALA A 114 -0.91 -19.89 -13.57
C ALA A 114 -0.35 -18.47 -13.41
N GLY A 115 -0.82 -17.78 -12.35
CA GLY A 115 -0.20 -16.55 -11.86
C GLY A 115 1.28 -16.74 -11.58
N GLY A 116 2.13 -15.80 -12.02
CA GLY A 116 3.59 -15.93 -12.00
C GLY A 116 4.20 -16.64 -13.24
N MET A 117 3.40 -17.21 -14.15
CA MET A 117 3.87 -17.62 -15.48
C MET A 117 3.99 -16.44 -16.45
N SER A 118 3.44 -15.29 -16.10
CA SER A 118 3.57 -14.05 -16.88
C SER A 118 5.04 -13.72 -17.15
N GLY A 119 5.40 -13.49 -18.40
CA GLY A 119 6.79 -13.30 -18.84
C GLY A 119 7.48 -14.56 -19.38
N SER A 120 6.89 -15.74 -19.26
CA SER A 120 7.49 -16.98 -19.81
C SER A 120 7.80 -16.83 -21.30
N PRO A 121 9.08 -16.89 -21.72
CA PRO A 121 9.49 -16.69 -23.11
C PRO A 121 9.01 -17.83 -24.00
N VAL A 122 8.53 -17.49 -25.18
CA VAL A 122 8.06 -18.43 -26.19
C VAL A 122 8.99 -18.37 -27.40
N TYR A 123 9.47 -19.52 -27.82
CA TYR A 123 10.33 -19.70 -29.01
C TYR A 123 9.67 -20.58 -30.03
N VAL A 124 9.83 -20.23 -31.32
CA VAL A 124 9.47 -21.03 -32.48
C VAL A 124 10.72 -21.10 -33.36
N ASP A 125 11.15 -22.31 -33.74
CA ASP A 125 12.36 -22.57 -34.53
C ASP A 125 13.60 -21.82 -33.98
N GLY A 126 13.75 -21.76 -32.64
CA GLY A 126 14.85 -21.09 -31.97
C GLY A 126 14.76 -19.55 -31.95
N LYS A 127 13.72 -18.95 -32.53
CA LYS A 127 13.51 -17.50 -32.54
C LYS A 127 12.51 -17.11 -31.43
N LEU A 128 12.83 -16.04 -30.67
CA LEU A 128 11.97 -15.52 -29.62
C LEU A 128 10.73 -14.83 -30.24
N VAL A 129 9.55 -15.31 -29.86
CA VAL A 129 8.23 -14.81 -30.30
C VAL A 129 7.71 -13.71 -29.37
N GLY A 130 7.81 -13.92 -28.06
CA GLY A 130 7.24 -13.04 -27.05
C GLY A 130 7.12 -13.72 -25.69
N ALA A 131 6.23 -13.20 -24.87
CA ALA A 131 5.99 -13.63 -23.49
C ALA A 131 4.55 -14.10 -23.28
N ILE A 132 4.35 -15.21 -22.59
CA ILE A 132 3.04 -15.57 -22.05
C ILE A 132 2.64 -14.45 -21.08
N ALA A 133 1.49 -13.79 -21.34
CA ALA A 133 1.09 -12.60 -20.60
C ALA A 133 -0.38 -12.57 -20.21
N LEU A 134 -1.24 -13.25 -20.96
CA LEU A 134 -2.69 -13.17 -20.83
C LEU A 134 -3.30 -14.56 -20.66
N ARG A 135 -4.39 -14.64 -19.91
CA ARG A 135 -5.21 -15.85 -19.75
C ARG A 135 -6.67 -15.59 -20.07
N ILE A 136 -7.43 -16.63 -20.30
CA ILE A 136 -8.88 -16.55 -20.39
C ILE A 136 -9.46 -16.48 -18.97
N SER A 137 -10.26 -15.46 -18.70
CA SER A 137 -10.81 -15.18 -17.36
C SER A 137 -11.90 -16.14 -16.89
N VAL A 138 -12.41 -17.00 -17.76
CA VAL A 138 -13.42 -18.00 -17.42
C VAL A 138 -12.83 -19.38 -17.47
N PHE A 139 -13.54 -20.30 -16.85
CA PHE A 139 -13.28 -21.71 -16.85
C PHE A 139 -13.01 -22.22 -18.28
N SER A 140 -11.79 -22.62 -18.54
CA SER A 140 -11.38 -23.23 -19.80
C SER A 140 -10.76 -24.60 -19.53
N PRO A 141 -11.22 -25.66 -20.20
CA PRO A 141 -10.59 -26.97 -20.09
C PRO A 141 -9.21 -27.03 -20.76
N ASP A 142 -8.93 -26.09 -21.66
CA ASP A 142 -7.66 -25.94 -22.36
C ASP A 142 -6.82 -24.82 -21.74
N ALA A 143 -5.51 -25.04 -21.62
CA ALA A 143 -4.57 -24.03 -21.21
C ALA A 143 -4.26 -23.05 -22.36
N ILE A 144 -5.21 -22.18 -22.69
CA ILE A 144 -5.08 -21.16 -23.72
C ILE A 144 -4.56 -19.86 -23.10
N CYS A 145 -3.51 -19.31 -23.71
CA CYS A 145 -2.90 -18.06 -23.30
C CYS A 145 -2.81 -17.05 -24.45
N GLY A 146 -2.66 -15.79 -24.06
CA GLY A 146 -2.21 -14.72 -24.95
C GLY A 146 -0.72 -14.44 -24.70
N ILE A 147 0.00 -14.28 -25.81
CA ILE A 147 1.42 -13.94 -25.82
C ILE A 147 1.56 -12.50 -26.28
N THR A 148 2.25 -11.67 -25.48
CA THR A 148 2.67 -10.33 -25.90
C THR A 148 3.86 -10.46 -26.84
N PRO A 149 3.79 -9.95 -28.08
CA PRO A 149 4.90 -10.01 -29.04
C PRO A 149 6.16 -9.36 -28.47
N ILE A 150 7.32 -9.98 -28.74
CA ILE A 150 8.60 -9.46 -28.25
C ILE A 150 8.92 -8.07 -28.79
N GLU A 151 8.46 -7.75 -30.00
CA GLU A 151 8.64 -6.43 -30.61
C GLU A 151 8.05 -5.32 -29.71
N GLN A 152 6.85 -5.56 -29.14
CA GLN A 152 6.21 -4.60 -28.22
C GLN A 152 6.94 -4.50 -26.87
N MET A 153 7.55 -5.58 -26.39
CA MET A 153 8.34 -5.55 -25.15
C MET A 153 9.66 -4.82 -25.35
N LEU A 154 10.32 -4.99 -26.50
CA LEU A 154 11.59 -4.33 -26.82
C LEU A 154 11.43 -2.81 -26.99
N GLU A 155 10.24 -2.32 -27.34
CA GLU A 155 9.94 -0.90 -27.36
C GLU A 155 10.17 -0.23 -25.99
N ILE A 156 10.03 -0.98 -24.88
CA ILE A 156 10.30 -0.47 -23.53
C ILE A 156 11.77 -0.01 -23.41
N ASN A 157 12.71 -0.71 -24.06
CA ASN A 157 14.13 -0.34 -24.06
C ASN A 157 14.41 0.95 -24.83
N ALA A 158 13.56 1.31 -25.79
CA ALA A 158 13.67 2.52 -26.60
C ALA A 158 12.92 3.70 -25.99
N ILE A 159 11.94 3.43 -25.11
CA ILE A 159 11.19 4.46 -24.41
C ILE A 159 12.05 4.95 -23.24
N ASP A 160 12.61 6.11 -23.46
CA ASP A 160 13.10 7.07 -22.49
C ASP A 160 13.85 6.54 -21.26
N GLU A 161 15.13 6.85 -21.19
CA GLU A 161 15.98 6.71 -20.00
C GLU A 161 15.65 7.75 -18.92
N SER A 162 14.71 8.69 -19.16
CA SER A 162 14.32 9.70 -18.20
C SER A 162 13.63 9.03 -17.01
N ARG A 163 14.31 9.05 -15.90
CA ARG A 163 13.73 8.73 -14.60
C ARG A 163 12.73 9.84 -14.25
N PRO A 164 11.62 9.55 -13.53
CA PRO A 164 10.71 10.59 -13.06
C PRO A 164 11.33 11.35 -11.88
N LEU A 165 12.57 11.76 -12.01
CA LEU A 165 13.25 12.60 -11.05
C LEU A 165 12.77 14.03 -11.30
N ASN A 166 11.85 14.50 -10.45
CA ASN A 166 11.45 15.91 -10.32
C ASN A 166 10.60 16.51 -11.45
N GLN A 167 9.92 15.75 -12.27
CA GLN A 167 8.86 16.36 -13.05
C GLN A 167 7.69 16.68 -12.12
N LYS A 168 7.39 17.96 -11.98
CA LYS A 168 6.09 18.46 -11.53
C LYS A 168 5.04 17.85 -12.45
N THR A 169 4.58 16.66 -12.12
CA THR A 169 3.48 16.04 -12.88
C THR A 169 2.27 16.94 -12.63
N PRO A 170 1.72 17.59 -13.65
CA PRO A 170 0.46 18.28 -13.45
C PRO A 170 -0.50 17.24 -12.88
N GLN A 171 -1.07 17.51 -11.71
CA GLN A 171 -2.17 16.72 -11.16
C GLN A 171 -3.41 16.94 -12.04
N THR A 172 -3.34 16.55 -13.27
CA THR A 172 -4.53 16.40 -14.08
C THR A 172 -5.26 15.16 -13.60
N LEU A 173 -6.56 15.28 -13.48
CA LEU A 173 -7.56 14.26 -13.13
C LEU A 173 -7.44 12.91 -13.87
N ALA A 174 -6.48 12.75 -14.76
CA ALA A 174 -6.13 11.52 -15.47
C ALA A 174 -5.51 10.42 -14.58
N ALA A 175 -5.12 10.68 -13.35
CA ALA A 175 -4.57 9.67 -12.43
C ALA A 175 -5.64 8.77 -11.76
N ARG A 176 -6.89 8.83 -12.18
CA ARG A 176 -7.88 7.76 -12.05
C ARG A 176 -7.86 6.82 -13.25
N ALA A 177 -6.71 6.63 -13.86
CA ALA A 177 -6.53 5.51 -14.77
C ALA A 177 -6.72 4.23 -13.95
N GLU A 178 -7.73 3.51 -14.31
CA GLU A 178 -8.08 2.20 -13.80
C GLU A 178 -6.82 1.38 -13.58
N LEU A 179 -6.60 0.96 -12.33
CA LEU A 179 -5.47 0.09 -11.96
C LEU A 179 -5.62 -1.31 -12.56
N ALA A 180 -6.80 -1.64 -13.05
CA ALA A 180 -7.04 -2.86 -13.81
C ALA A 180 -6.72 -2.62 -15.28
N PRO A 181 -5.84 -3.41 -15.89
CA PRO A 181 -5.63 -3.37 -17.33
C PRO A 181 -6.94 -3.68 -18.05
N PRO A 182 -7.18 -3.09 -19.23
CA PRO A 182 -8.39 -3.33 -19.98
C PRO A 182 -8.53 -4.83 -20.32
N ALA A 183 -9.65 -5.42 -19.98
CA ALA A 183 -9.96 -6.78 -20.38
C ALA A 183 -10.62 -6.76 -21.76
N SER A 184 -10.07 -7.50 -22.73
CA SER A 184 -10.71 -7.70 -24.01
C SER A 184 -11.89 -8.65 -23.88
N LEU A 185 -13.08 -8.23 -24.31
CA LEU A 185 -14.28 -9.07 -24.32
C LEU A 185 -14.23 -10.04 -25.49
N LEU A 186 -14.16 -11.33 -25.18
CA LEU A 186 -14.49 -12.40 -26.10
C LEU A 186 -16.02 -12.57 -26.08
N GLY A 187 -16.64 -12.92 -27.21
CA GLY A 187 -18.08 -13.12 -27.26
C GLY A 187 -18.60 -14.03 -26.14
N GLY A 188 -19.80 -13.76 -25.61
CA GLY A 188 -20.39 -14.57 -24.53
C GLY A 188 -19.94 -14.20 -23.09
N GLY A 189 -19.34 -13.03 -22.87
CA GLY A 189 -18.87 -12.58 -21.54
C GLY A 189 -17.50 -13.10 -21.14
N VAL A 190 -16.85 -13.87 -21.98
CA VAL A 190 -15.46 -14.35 -21.81
C VAL A 190 -14.48 -13.19 -22.00
N ARG A 191 -13.50 -13.09 -21.13
CA ARG A 191 -12.48 -12.03 -21.15
C ARG A 191 -11.08 -12.64 -21.26
N LEU A 192 -10.24 -12.02 -22.08
CA LEU A 192 -8.80 -12.22 -22.05
C LEU A 192 -8.22 -11.16 -21.10
N THR A 193 -7.61 -11.60 -20.02
CA THR A 193 -7.08 -10.72 -18.97
C THR A 193 -5.58 -10.97 -18.80
N PRO A 194 -4.80 -9.98 -18.34
CA PRO A 194 -3.45 -10.25 -17.88
C PRO A 194 -3.43 -11.39 -16.87
N ILE A 195 -2.38 -12.18 -16.93
CA ILE A 195 -2.12 -13.18 -15.91
C ILE A 195 -1.87 -12.42 -14.61
N GLU A 196 -2.59 -12.78 -13.54
CA GLU A 196 -2.43 -12.12 -12.26
C GLU A 196 -0.99 -12.24 -11.78
N THR A 197 -0.46 -11.12 -11.27
CA THR A 197 0.81 -11.10 -10.56
C THR A 197 0.53 -11.32 -9.08
N PRO A 198 0.78 -12.54 -8.55
CA PRO A 198 0.55 -12.76 -7.14
C PRO A 198 1.52 -11.91 -6.31
N LEU A 199 0.98 -11.17 -5.34
CA LEU A 199 1.79 -10.55 -4.30
C LEU A 199 2.01 -11.56 -3.20
N ALA A 200 3.24 -12.06 -3.09
CA ALA A 200 3.67 -12.94 -2.02
C ALA A 200 4.03 -12.10 -0.79
N LEU A 201 3.32 -12.35 0.31
CA LEU A 201 3.54 -11.69 1.60
C LEU A 201 4.13 -12.69 2.59
N ALA A 202 5.36 -12.46 3.05
CA ALA A 202 6.03 -13.26 4.07
C ALA A 202 6.22 -12.42 5.34
N GLY A 203 6.03 -13.04 6.51
CA GLY A 203 6.06 -12.36 7.80
C GLY A 203 4.77 -11.59 8.10
N PHE A 204 3.67 -11.94 7.45
CA PHE A 204 2.36 -11.32 7.66
C PHE A 204 1.37 -12.29 8.31
N HIS A 205 0.57 -11.77 9.25
CA HIS A 205 -0.50 -12.51 9.90
C HIS A 205 -1.68 -12.73 8.95
N GLU A 206 -2.36 -13.86 9.08
CA GLU A 206 -3.57 -14.18 8.30
C GLU A 206 -4.65 -13.10 8.45
N SER A 207 -4.80 -12.55 9.65
CA SER A 207 -5.72 -11.44 9.90
C SER A 207 -5.39 -10.21 9.06
N THR A 208 -4.10 -9.88 8.90
CA THR A 208 -3.67 -8.78 8.03
C THR A 208 -4.05 -9.01 6.57
N LEU A 209 -3.78 -10.20 6.04
CA LEU A 209 -4.14 -10.57 4.66
C LEU A 209 -5.65 -10.49 4.43
N ARG A 210 -6.44 -11.00 5.37
CA ARG A 210 -7.90 -10.96 5.33
C ARG A 210 -8.44 -9.52 5.34
N ASP A 211 -7.93 -8.70 6.26
CA ASP A 211 -8.44 -7.34 6.47
C ASP A 211 -8.01 -6.38 5.33
N PHE A 212 -6.88 -6.67 4.67
CA PHE A 212 -6.40 -5.91 3.51
C PHE A 212 -6.85 -6.47 2.16
N ARG A 213 -7.54 -7.61 2.12
CA ARG A 213 -8.05 -8.21 0.88
C ARG A 213 -8.84 -7.22 0.01
N PRO A 214 -9.78 -6.41 0.52
CA PRO A 214 -10.51 -5.45 -0.30
C PRO A 214 -9.61 -4.40 -0.99
N PHE A 215 -8.52 -4.01 -0.36
CA PHE A 215 -7.56 -3.07 -0.94
C PHE A 215 -6.77 -3.72 -2.07
N PHE A 216 -6.33 -4.97 -1.91
CA PHE A 216 -5.63 -5.71 -2.97
C PHE A 216 -6.55 -5.96 -4.16
N GLU A 217 -7.80 -6.37 -3.93
CA GLU A 217 -8.80 -6.57 -4.98
C GLU A 217 -9.08 -5.29 -5.78
N GLN A 218 -9.19 -4.13 -5.11
CA GLN A 218 -9.34 -2.83 -5.77
C GLN A 218 -8.13 -2.46 -6.63
N MET A 219 -6.95 -2.93 -6.30
CA MET A 219 -5.72 -2.73 -7.08
C MET A 219 -5.56 -3.78 -8.19
N GLY A 220 -6.46 -4.75 -8.30
CA GLY A 220 -6.40 -5.83 -9.28
C GLY A 220 -5.27 -6.83 -9.03
N VAL A 221 -4.82 -6.97 -7.77
CA VAL A 221 -3.76 -7.90 -7.38
C VAL A 221 -4.30 -8.96 -6.42
N THR A 222 -3.75 -10.16 -6.51
CA THR A 222 -4.04 -11.26 -5.58
C THR A 222 -2.93 -11.37 -4.56
N ALA A 223 -3.26 -11.15 -3.28
CA ALA A 223 -2.34 -11.38 -2.20
C ALA A 223 -2.34 -12.86 -1.80
N VAL A 224 -1.15 -13.46 -1.69
CA VAL A 224 -0.96 -14.84 -1.28
C VAL A 224 0.07 -14.91 -0.16
N HIS A 225 -0.04 -15.91 0.71
CA HIS A 225 1.04 -16.20 1.62
C HIS A 225 2.30 -16.56 0.83
N GLY A 226 3.39 -15.87 1.12
CA GLY A 226 4.72 -16.17 0.58
C GLY A 226 5.64 -16.62 1.68
N GLY A 227 6.75 -17.22 1.29
CA GLY A 227 7.88 -17.43 2.17
C GLY A 227 9.02 -16.49 1.79
N ALA A 228 9.98 -16.33 2.67
CA ALA A 228 11.28 -15.76 2.37
C ALA A 228 12.34 -16.81 2.72
N ALA A 229 13.33 -16.98 1.86
CA ALA A 229 14.47 -17.87 2.12
C ALA A 229 15.37 -17.34 3.27
N GLY A 230 15.04 -16.16 3.78
CA GLY A 230 15.69 -15.42 4.86
C GLY A 230 15.30 -13.94 4.76
N ALA A 231 15.54 -13.19 5.83
CA ALA A 231 15.33 -11.74 5.81
C ALA A 231 16.38 -11.05 4.94
N VAL A 232 15.97 -10.42 3.83
CA VAL A 232 16.86 -9.68 2.93
C VAL A 232 16.83 -8.21 3.34
N TYR A 233 17.81 -7.78 4.12
CA TYR A 233 17.95 -6.40 4.60
C TYR A 233 18.77 -5.53 3.65
N ASP A 234 19.75 -6.12 2.96
CA ASP A 234 20.59 -5.40 2.00
C ASP A 234 19.87 -5.29 0.66
N THR A 235 19.72 -4.08 0.16
CA THR A 235 19.12 -3.79 -1.15
C THR A 235 20.14 -3.73 -2.28
N LYS A 236 21.43 -3.94 -1.97
CA LYS A 236 22.47 -4.03 -2.97
C LYS A 236 22.41 -5.35 -3.75
N PRO A 237 22.78 -5.32 -5.04
CA PRO A 237 22.85 -6.52 -5.84
C PRO A 237 23.79 -7.57 -5.24
N ALA A 238 23.30 -8.80 -5.08
CA ALA A 238 24.08 -9.90 -4.55
C ALA A 238 25.27 -10.28 -5.46
N PRO A 239 26.34 -10.84 -4.90
CA PRO A 239 27.45 -11.35 -5.72
C PRO A 239 26.97 -12.36 -6.76
N GLY A 240 27.47 -12.26 -7.99
CA GLY A 240 27.07 -13.16 -9.09
C GLY A 240 25.81 -12.71 -9.85
N TRP A 241 25.30 -11.51 -9.59
CA TRP A 241 24.15 -10.92 -10.28
C TRP A 241 24.28 -10.95 -11.82
N GLN A 242 25.50 -10.95 -12.36
CA GLN A 242 25.76 -10.97 -13.81
C GLN A 242 25.16 -12.19 -14.51
N ASN A 243 25.05 -13.32 -13.79
CA ASN A 243 24.52 -14.58 -14.31
C ASN A 243 23.06 -14.84 -13.88
N ALA A 244 22.44 -13.87 -13.21
CA ALA A 244 21.09 -14.00 -12.70
C ALA A 244 20.03 -13.73 -13.79
N LEU A 245 18.81 -14.18 -13.52
CA LEU A 245 17.64 -13.87 -14.33
C LEU A 245 17.77 -14.30 -15.80
N GLN A 246 18.15 -15.55 -15.98
CA GLN A 246 18.14 -16.16 -17.32
C GLN A 246 16.69 -16.27 -17.84
N PRO A 247 16.46 -16.27 -19.19
CA PRO A 247 15.14 -16.43 -19.74
C PRO A 247 14.41 -17.67 -19.20
N GLY A 248 13.18 -17.48 -18.74
CA GLY A 248 12.37 -18.52 -18.09
C GLY A 248 12.51 -18.60 -16.57
N GLU A 249 13.53 -17.99 -15.95
CA GLU A 249 13.66 -17.92 -14.49
C GLU A 249 12.62 -17.01 -13.85
N ALA A 250 12.36 -17.24 -12.56
CA ALA A 250 11.47 -16.40 -11.79
C ALA A 250 12.12 -15.05 -11.43
N ILE A 251 11.40 -13.95 -11.68
CA ILE A 251 11.77 -12.58 -11.35
C ILE A 251 10.74 -11.99 -10.40
N ALA A 252 11.19 -11.21 -9.43
CA ALA A 252 10.31 -10.53 -8.49
C ALA A 252 10.60 -9.03 -8.43
N GLY A 253 9.54 -8.21 -8.45
CA GLY A 253 9.59 -6.83 -8.01
C GLY A 253 9.35 -6.75 -6.51
N VAL A 254 10.21 -6.02 -5.78
CA VAL A 254 10.21 -6.00 -4.32
C VAL A 254 9.61 -4.69 -3.80
N LEU A 255 8.49 -4.79 -3.09
CA LEU A 255 7.82 -3.66 -2.45
C LEU A 255 8.26 -3.46 -1.00
N VAL A 256 8.49 -4.57 -0.29
CA VAL A 256 9.03 -4.58 1.08
C VAL A 256 10.05 -5.72 1.18
N SER A 257 11.19 -5.48 1.84
CA SER A 257 12.20 -6.52 2.13
C SER A 257 12.72 -6.39 3.55
N GLY A 258 13.05 -7.50 4.21
CA GLY A 258 13.53 -7.55 5.60
C GLY A 258 12.74 -8.55 6.44
N ASP A 259 12.38 -8.19 7.67
CA ASP A 259 11.57 -9.05 8.55
C ASP A 259 10.16 -9.30 8.00
N MET A 260 9.67 -8.38 7.18
CA MET A 260 8.48 -8.54 6.35
C MET A 260 8.87 -8.42 4.88
N THR A 261 8.23 -9.20 4.02
CA THR A 261 8.51 -9.18 2.60
C THR A 261 7.22 -9.11 1.80
N VAL A 262 7.16 -8.19 0.83
CA VAL A 262 6.06 -8.08 -0.15
C VAL A 262 6.67 -8.04 -1.54
N THR A 263 6.39 -9.05 -2.34
CA THR A 263 6.98 -9.19 -3.68
C THR A 263 5.94 -9.60 -4.71
N GLY A 264 6.08 -9.09 -5.93
CA GLY A 264 5.29 -9.54 -7.07
C GLY A 264 6.12 -10.43 -7.98
N LEU A 265 5.61 -11.63 -8.26
CA LEU A 265 6.31 -12.67 -9.00
C LEU A 265 5.88 -12.75 -10.46
N GLY A 266 6.86 -12.87 -11.35
CA GLY A 266 6.70 -13.17 -12.76
C GLY A 266 7.85 -14.03 -13.29
N THR A 267 8.01 -14.02 -14.61
CA THR A 267 9.04 -14.80 -15.31
C THR A 267 9.85 -13.87 -16.24
N VAL A 268 11.13 -14.15 -16.38
CA VAL A 268 12.04 -13.45 -17.30
C VAL A 268 11.75 -13.85 -18.74
N THR A 269 11.52 -12.87 -19.60
CA THR A 269 11.32 -13.08 -21.04
C THR A 269 12.63 -13.01 -21.82
N TYR A 270 13.40 -11.98 -21.56
CA TYR A 270 14.62 -11.67 -22.31
C TYR A 270 15.64 -11.02 -21.37
N ASN A 271 16.91 -11.35 -21.61
CA ASN A 271 18.05 -10.79 -20.86
C ASN A 271 19.20 -10.59 -21.85
N ASP A 272 19.62 -9.35 -22.09
CA ASP A 272 20.73 -9.01 -22.97
C ASP A 272 22.11 -8.99 -22.29
N GLY A 273 22.16 -9.39 -21.01
CA GLY A 273 23.35 -9.32 -20.15
C GLY A 273 23.41 -8.09 -19.25
N LYS A 274 22.59 -7.06 -19.52
CA LYS A 274 22.47 -5.86 -18.71
C LYS A 274 21.01 -5.56 -18.36
N ARG A 275 20.13 -5.62 -19.35
CA ARG A 275 18.70 -5.35 -19.24
C ARG A 275 17.89 -6.64 -19.27
N VAL A 276 16.91 -6.70 -18.41
CA VAL A 276 15.99 -7.84 -18.28
C VAL A 276 14.58 -7.36 -18.58
N LEU A 277 13.88 -8.04 -19.50
CA LEU A 277 12.46 -7.87 -19.76
C LEU A 277 11.70 -9.04 -19.16
N GLY A 278 10.54 -8.76 -18.56
CA GLY A 278 9.71 -9.78 -17.94
C GLY A 278 8.22 -9.44 -17.95
N PHE A 279 7.40 -10.32 -17.40
CA PHE A 279 5.96 -10.23 -17.19
C PHE A 279 5.13 -10.25 -18.49
N GLY A 280 5.55 -9.56 -19.54
CA GLY A 280 4.76 -9.44 -20.79
C GLY A 280 3.50 -8.56 -20.65
N HIS A 281 3.24 -8.03 -19.48
CA HIS A 281 2.21 -7.04 -19.14
C HIS A 281 2.73 -6.15 -18.00
N SER A 282 2.04 -5.07 -17.69
CA SER A 282 2.42 -4.20 -16.57
C SER A 282 2.30 -4.91 -15.23
N PHE A 283 3.18 -4.56 -14.30
CA PHE A 283 3.05 -4.96 -12.91
C PHE A 283 1.96 -4.13 -12.22
N PHE A 284 2.11 -2.80 -12.21
CA PHE A 284 1.14 -1.84 -11.70
C PHE A 284 0.92 -0.65 -12.66
N ASN A 285 1.54 -0.70 -13.84
CA ASN A 285 1.53 0.37 -14.84
C ASN A 285 2.02 1.72 -14.29
N LEU A 286 3.12 1.69 -13.53
CA LEU A 286 3.66 2.87 -12.86
C LEU A 286 4.50 3.78 -13.79
N GLY A 287 4.85 3.29 -14.98
CA GLY A 287 5.79 3.97 -15.86
C GLY A 287 7.23 3.79 -15.41
N PRO A 288 8.05 4.86 -15.37
CA PRO A 288 9.39 4.78 -14.80
C PRO A 288 9.32 4.49 -13.30
N VAL A 289 10.16 3.56 -12.82
CA VAL A 289 10.21 3.14 -11.41
C VAL A 289 11.65 2.98 -10.93
N ASP A 290 11.85 2.92 -9.63
CA ASP A 290 13.11 2.58 -8.99
C ASP A 290 12.83 1.54 -7.89
N MET A 291 12.62 0.28 -8.30
CA MET A 291 12.16 -0.80 -7.41
C MET A 291 13.21 -1.91 -7.37
N PRO A 292 13.60 -2.45 -6.20
CA PRO A 292 14.51 -3.58 -6.13
C PRO A 292 13.98 -4.77 -6.93
N MET A 293 14.86 -5.42 -7.68
CA MET A 293 14.59 -6.59 -8.53
C MET A 293 15.32 -7.80 -7.95
N ALA A 294 14.56 -8.85 -7.70
CA ALA A 294 15.07 -10.06 -7.06
C ALA A 294 14.85 -11.32 -7.89
N LYS A 295 15.58 -12.39 -7.55
CA LYS A 295 15.29 -13.75 -7.99
C LYS A 295 14.20 -14.36 -7.14
N GLY A 296 13.48 -15.33 -7.72
CA GLY A 296 12.49 -16.14 -7.02
C GLY A 296 12.79 -17.64 -7.12
N GLU A 297 12.46 -18.37 -6.05
CA GLU A 297 12.45 -19.83 -6.03
C GLU A 297 11.01 -20.30 -5.87
N VAL A 298 10.50 -21.05 -6.85
CA VAL A 298 9.12 -21.54 -6.87
C VAL A 298 9.03 -22.77 -5.98
N LEU A 299 8.21 -22.74 -4.95
CA LEU A 299 7.94 -23.89 -4.09
C LEU A 299 7.03 -24.90 -4.79
N MET A 300 5.96 -24.39 -5.38
CA MET A 300 4.97 -25.18 -6.10
C MET A 300 4.09 -24.31 -7.00
N VAL A 301 3.42 -24.94 -7.95
CA VAL A 301 2.30 -24.34 -8.68
C VAL A 301 1.01 -24.97 -8.18
N LEU A 302 0.11 -24.16 -7.61
CA LEU A 302 -1.22 -24.62 -7.25
C LEU A 302 -2.05 -24.78 -8.53
N SER A 303 -2.41 -26.01 -8.85
CA SER A 303 -3.32 -26.30 -9.95
C SER A 303 -4.73 -25.89 -9.57
N SER A 304 -5.33 -25.03 -10.38
CA SER A 304 -6.72 -24.58 -10.19
C SER A 304 -7.31 -24.24 -11.55
N GLN A 305 -8.57 -24.57 -11.74
CA GLN A 305 -9.29 -24.18 -12.95
C GLN A 305 -9.78 -22.72 -12.89
N PHE A 306 -9.81 -22.13 -11.68
CA PHE A 306 -10.22 -20.75 -11.47
C PHE A 306 -9.02 -19.80 -11.32
N GLN A 307 -8.09 -20.15 -10.43
CA GLN A 307 -7.01 -19.25 -10.03
C GLN A 307 -5.73 -20.04 -9.72
N PRO A 308 -5.10 -20.64 -10.76
CA PRO A 308 -3.81 -21.28 -10.56
C PRO A 308 -2.74 -20.23 -10.27
N ASN A 309 -1.85 -20.48 -9.29
CA ASN A 309 -0.80 -19.55 -8.90
C ASN A 309 0.49 -20.29 -8.54
N LYS A 310 1.63 -19.65 -8.80
CA LYS A 310 2.93 -20.05 -8.27
C LYS A 310 3.08 -19.53 -6.84
N PHE A 311 3.50 -20.40 -5.94
CA PHE A 311 3.98 -20.03 -4.62
C PHE A 311 5.50 -20.00 -4.67
N ALA A 312 6.11 -18.89 -4.31
CA ALA A 312 7.55 -18.70 -4.43
C ALA A 312 8.11 -17.89 -3.26
N ASN A 313 9.37 -18.14 -2.95
CA ASN A 313 10.18 -17.33 -2.05
C ASN A 313 11.01 -16.35 -2.86
N MET A 314 11.13 -15.11 -2.38
CA MET A 314 12.20 -14.23 -2.81
C MET A 314 13.52 -14.71 -2.20
N THR A 315 14.59 -14.72 -3.00
CA THR A 315 15.90 -15.16 -2.54
C THR A 315 16.89 -14.00 -2.38
N GLU A 316 17.30 -13.36 -3.45
CA GLU A 316 18.33 -12.31 -3.43
C GLU A 316 17.99 -11.19 -4.40
N ILE A 317 18.37 -9.95 -4.06
CA ILE A 317 18.27 -8.80 -4.94
C ILE A 317 19.45 -8.85 -5.92
N VAL A 318 19.18 -8.66 -7.21
CA VAL A 318 20.18 -8.76 -8.30
C VAL A 318 20.21 -7.52 -9.20
N GLY A 319 19.34 -6.56 -8.95
CA GLY A 319 19.25 -5.33 -9.74
C GLY A 319 18.06 -4.47 -9.33
N ALA A 320 17.64 -3.61 -10.24
CA ALA A 320 16.49 -2.73 -10.06
C ALA A 320 15.60 -2.70 -11.29
N LEU A 321 14.28 -2.73 -11.09
CA LEU A 321 13.29 -2.42 -12.11
C LEU A 321 13.33 -0.92 -12.39
N ARG A 322 13.33 -0.56 -13.66
CA ARG A 322 13.40 0.84 -14.14
C ARG A 322 12.15 1.27 -14.88
N GLN A 323 11.45 0.32 -15.50
CA GLN A 323 10.23 0.60 -16.24
C GLN A 323 9.16 -0.44 -15.90
N ASP A 324 7.92 0.03 -15.71
CA ASP A 324 6.72 -0.77 -15.58
C ASP A 324 5.69 -0.27 -16.59
N ARG A 325 5.66 -0.90 -17.75
CA ARG A 325 4.89 -0.49 -18.92
C ARG A 325 3.84 -1.52 -19.28
N HIS A 326 2.90 -1.12 -20.13
CA HIS A 326 1.79 -1.96 -20.57
C HIS A 326 2.24 -3.33 -21.14
N SER A 327 3.31 -3.38 -21.92
CA SER A 327 3.82 -4.60 -22.56
C SER A 327 4.83 -5.38 -21.72
N GLY A 328 5.15 -4.93 -20.50
CA GLY A 328 6.07 -5.63 -19.60
C GLY A 328 6.82 -4.72 -18.66
N ILE A 329 7.69 -5.33 -17.87
CA ILE A 329 8.66 -4.64 -17.02
C ILE A 329 10.05 -4.68 -17.64
N MET A 330 10.87 -3.66 -17.34
CA MET A 330 12.30 -3.65 -17.67
C MET A 330 13.10 -3.39 -16.40
N GLY A 331 14.08 -4.26 -16.14
CA GLY A 331 15.05 -4.15 -15.06
C GLY A 331 16.47 -4.02 -15.57
N GLU A 332 17.34 -3.50 -14.71
CA GLU A 332 18.78 -3.37 -14.95
C GLU A 332 19.52 -4.21 -13.90
N LEU A 333 20.31 -5.17 -14.39
CA LEU A 333 21.15 -6.02 -13.53
C LEU A 333 22.28 -5.20 -12.91
N GLY A 334 22.61 -5.50 -11.66
CA GLY A 334 23.66 -4.81 -10.91
C GLY A 334 23.33 -3.39 -10.48
N ALA A 335 22.15 -2.87 -10.85
CA ALA A 335 21.69 -1.56 -10.40
C ALA A 335 21.12 -1.64 -8.98
N GLU A 336 21.34 -0.61 -8.18
CA GLU A 336 20.76 -0.46 -6.85
C GLU A 336 19.51 0.44 -6.91
N ALA A 337 18.43 0.02 -6.29
CA ALA A 337 17.23 0.84 -6.12
C ALA A 337 17.23 1.51 -4.76
N LYS A 338 16.73 2.75 -4.70
CA LYS A 338 16.53 3.47 -3.45
C LYS A 338 15.30 2.92 -2.72
N THR A 339 15.43 2.75 -1.41
CA THR A 339 14.35 2.32 -0.53
C THR A 339 14.34 3.15 0.74
N ILE A 340 13.25 3.07 1.51
CA ILE A 340 13.16 3.69 2.83
C ILE A 340 13.44 2.62 3.89
N PRO A 341 14.56 2.70 4.61
CA PRO A 341 14.78 1.86 5.78
C PRO A 341 13.80 2.23 6.89
N VAL A 342 13.12 1.22 7.43
CA VAL A 342 12.14 1.36 8.51
C VAL A 342 12.55 0.48 9.68
N SER A 343 12.52 1.05 10.89
CA SER A 343 12.75 0.36 12.14
C SER A 343 11.55 0.58 13.06
N LEU A 344 10.86 -0.50 13.41
CA LEU A 344 9.75 -0.48 14.36
C LEU A 344 10.15 -1.21 15.64
N LYS A 345 10.19 -0.49 16.75
CA LYS A 345 10.34 -1.08 18.08
C LYS A 345 8.96 -1.27 18.68
N VAL A 346 8.64 -2.48 19.03
CA VAL A 346 7.36 -2.87 19.59
C VAL A 346 7.52 -3.14 21.08
N ARG A 347 6.60 -2.59 21.88
CA ARG A 347 6.54 -2.77 23.33
C ARG A 347 5.13 -3.19 23.71
N ALA A 348 4.95 -4.44 24.05
CA ALA A 348 3.66 -4.97 24.51
C ALA A 348 3.70 -5.21 26.02
N GLN A 349 2.63 -4.81 26.69
CA GLN A 349 2.39 -5.15 28.08
C GLN A 349 1.30 -6.25 28.12
N PRO A 350 1.65 -7.55 28.27
CA PRO A 350 0.67 -8.63 28.21
C PRO A 350 -0.36 -8.59 29.34
N ILE A 351 0.05 -8.09 30.51
CA ILE A 351 -0.77 -8.02 31.73
C ILE A 351 -0.73 -6.58 32.25
N PRO A 352 -1.87 -6.00 32.68
CA PRO A 352 -1.89 -4.67 33.27
C PRO A 352 -0.88 -4.50 34.41
N GLY A 353 0.01 -3.49 34.30
CA GLY A 353 1.08 -3.25 35.29
C GLY A 353 2.27 -4.21 35.26
N GLY A 354 2.27 -5.20 34.36
CA GLY A 354 3.37 -6.13 34.15
C GLY A 354 4.53 -5.53 33.35
N PRO A 355 5.61 -6.30 33.14
CA PRO A 355 6.73 -5.87 32.31
C PRO A 355 6.34 -5.74 30.84
N PHE A 356 7.07 -4.90 30.10
CA PHE A 356 6.96 -4.84 28.67
C PHE A 356 7.79 -5.93 28.00
N GLU A 357 7.19 -6.62 27.05
CA GLU A 357 7.90 -7.44 26.08
C GLU A 357 8.29 -6.56 24.90
N GLU A 358 9.52 -6.71 24.40
CA GLU A 358 10.03 -5.90 23.31
C GLU A 358 10.40 -6.77 22.11
N LYS A 359 9.97 -6.34 20.92
CA LYS A 359 10.37 -6.90 19.62
C LYS A 359 10.86 -5.78 18.72
N ASN A 360 11.78 -6.08 17.83
CA ASN A 360 12.26 -5.10 16.84
C ASN A 360 12.05 -5.67 15.45
N TYR A 361 11.50 -4.84 14.56
CA TYR A 361 11.32 -5.14 13.15
C TYR A 361 12.11 -4.17 12.30
N ARG A 362 12.83 -4.68 11.32
CA ARG A 362 13.59 -3.90 10.35
C ARG A 362 13.24 -4.36 8.94
N PHE A 363 12.94 -3.42 8.09
CA PHE A 363 12.60 -3.69 6.70
C PHE A 363 12.83 -2.43 5.85
N ASN A 364 12.88 -2.63 4.54
CA ASN A 364 13.00 -1.55 3.55
C ASN A 364 11.69 -1.44 2.78
N VAL A 365 11.25 -0.23 2.46
CA VAL A 365 10.01 0.04 1.75
C VAL A 365 10.30 0.72 0.41
N PHE A 366 9.64 0.26 -0.64
CA PHE A 366 9.65 0.86 -1.98
C PHE A 366 9.17 2.31 -1.94
N ILE A 367 9.89 3.19 -2.67
CA ILE A 367 9.58 4.62 -2.76
C ILE A 367 8.65 4.87 -3.94
N HIS A 368 7.41 5.24 -3.63
CA HIS A 368 6.43 5.63 -4.64
C HIS A 368 5.25 6.38 -3.99
N PRO A 369 4.75 7.49 -4.58
CA PRO A 369 3.73 8.34 -3.95
C PRO A 369 2.46 7.61 -3.53
N ARG A 370 2.05 6.58 -4.27
CA ARG A 370 0.86 5.78 -3.99
C ARG A 370 1.13 4.57 -3.12
N TRP A 371 2.31 3.93 -3.31
CA TRP A 371 2.63 2.69 -2.63
C TRP A 371 3.23 2.90 -1.25
N THR A 372 4.12 3.90 -1.07
CA THR A 372 4.77 4.12 0.23
C THR A 372 3.76 4.32 1.37
N PRO A 373 2.72 5.18 1.27
CA PRO A 373 1.72 5.31 2.33
C PRO A 373 0.98 4.01 2.62
N PHE A 374 0.60 3.27 1.58
CA PHE A 374 -0.09 1.98 1.72
C PHE A 374 0.80 0.92 2.39
N LEU A 375 2.06 0.82 1.99
CA LEU A 375 3.01 -0.13 2.59
C LEU A 375 3.33 0.22 4.04
N MET A 376 3.42 1.51 4.39
CA MET A 376 3.54 1.95 5.78
C MET A 376 2.30 1.55 6.61
N MET A 377 1.08 1.66 6.05
CA MET A 377 -0.13 1.18 6.71
C MET A 377 -0.11 -0.33 6.92
N LEU A 378 0.17 -1.08 5.86
CA LEU A 378 0.16 -2.54 5.86
C LEU A 378 1.17 -3.12 6.85
N THR A 379 2.41 -2.63 6.83
CA THR A 379 3.49 -3.11 7.71
C THR A 379 3.26 -2.74 9.16
N THR A 380 2.81 -1.50 9.43
CA THR A 380 2.47 -1.05 10.79
C THR A 380 1.28 -1.81 11.36
N TYR A 381 0.23 -2.02 10.56
CA TYR A 381 -0.92 -2.82 10.98
C TYR A 381 -0.52 -4.26 11.30
N ASN A 382 0.27 -4.89 10.43
CA ASN A 382 0.78 -6.23 10.66
C ASN A 382 1.58 -6.34 11.96
N THR A 383 2.44 -5.36 12.23
CA THR A 383 3.22 -5.30 13.46
C THR A 383 2.32 -5.14 14.69
N LEU A 384 1.23 -4.38 14.59
CA LEU A 384 0.24 -4.24 15.66
C LEU A 384 -0.59 -5.53 15.86
N GLN A 385 -0.82 -6.33 14.81
CA GLN A 385 -1.50 -7.62 14.93
C GLN A 385 -0.65 -8.66 15.68
N ASP A 386 0.67 -8.60 15.57
CA ASP A 386 1.56 -9.46 16.36
C ASP A 386 1.43 -9.19 17.87
N LEU A 387 1.00 -7.99 18.27
CA LEU A 387 0.70 -7.63 19.65
C LEU A 387 -0.70 -8.09 20.11
N ASN A 388 -1.63 -8.23 19.16
CA ASN A 388 -3.02 -8.54 19.45
C ASN A 388 -3.25 -10.01 19.88
N SER A 389 -2.29 -10.90 19.69
CA SER A 389 -2.41 -12.31 20.09
C SER A 389 -2.68 -12.49 21.58
N SER A 390 -2.48 -11.43 22.39
CA SER A 390 -2.69 -11.42 23.85
C SER A 390 -3.68 -10.32 24.30
N ALA A 391 -4.29 -9.56 23.35
CA ALA A 391 -5.08 -8.38 23.69
C ALA A 391 -6.46 -8.77 24.17
N ALA A 392 -6.83 -8.26 25.35
CA ALA A 392 -8.19 -8.15 25.80
C ALA A 392 -9.00 -7.22 24.87
N ASP A 393 -10.33 -7.33 24.89
CA ASP A 393 -11.26 -6.46 24.14
C ASP A 393 -11.04 -4.96 24.41
N GLU A 394 -10.31 -4.62 25.48
CA GLU A 394 -9.96 -3.27 25.89
C GLU A 394 -8.44 -3.08 25.84
N ALA A 395 -7.93 -2.52 24.76
CA ALA A 395 -6.52 -2.21 24.61
C ALA A 395 -6.30 -0.77 24.14
N THR A 396 -5.14 -0.22 24.46
CA THR A 396 -4.67 1.08 23.98
C THR A 396 -3.37 0.91 23.23
N TYR A 397 -3.28 1.52 22.07
CA TYR A 397 -2.13 1.52 21.19
C TYR A 397 -1.57 2.94 21.06
N ARG A 398 -0.27 3.08 21.14
CA ARG A 398 0.45 4.32 20.95
C ARG A 398 1.52 4.13 19.87
N LEU A 399 1.70 5.14 19.03
CA LEU A 399 2.78 5.24 18.08
C LEU A 399 3.52 6.56 18.30
N ASP A 400 4.83 6.45 18.55
CA ASP A 400 5.76 7.58 18.55
C ASP A 400 6.78 7.35 17.43
N GLY A 401 6.71 8.17 16.38
CA GLY A 401 7.51 8.00 15.17
C GLY A 401 8.36 9.21 14.82
N THR A 402 9.46 8.96 14.13
CA THR A 402 10.34 9.97 13.55
C THR A 402 10.55 9.65 12.07
N VAL A 403 10.29 10.62 11.22
CA VAL A 403 10.53 10.56 9.77
C VAL A 403 11.64 11.54 9.43
N GLU A 404 12.75 11.03 8.91
CA GLU A 404 13.89 11.84 8.46
C GLU A 404 13.82 12.03 6.95
N CYS A 405 13.71 13.28 6.52
CA CYS A 405 13.73 13.67 5.11
C CYS A 405 14.95 14.53 4.81
N GLU A 406 15.43 14.46 3.58
CA GLU A 406 16.54 15.30 3.12
C GLU A 406 16.14 16.79 3.14
N GLY A 407 17.04 17.63 3.67
CA GLY A 407 16.84 19.09 3.70
C GLY A 407 15.82 19.58 4.72
N MET A 408 15.29 18.71 5.60
CA MET A 408 14.29 19.08 6.63
C MET A 408 14.70 18.57 8.01
N PRO A 409 14.25 19.25 9.09
CA PRO A 409 14.37 18.72 10.45
C PRO A 409 13.62 17.39 10.58
N PRO A 410 14.06 16.48 11.47
CA PRO A 410 13.33 15.24 11.75
C PRO A 410 11.89 15.52 12.19
N LEU A 411 10.92 14.96 11.48
CA LEU A 411 9.51 15.10 11.77
C LEU A 411 9.11 14.09 12.85
N ARG A 412 8.74 14.58 14.03
CA ARG A 412 8.26 13.76 15.15
C ARG A 412 6.74 13.74 15.16
N LEU A 413 6.17 12.56 15.21
CA LEU A 413 4.73 12.32 15.14
C LEU A 413 4.32 11.38 16.26
N SER A 414 3.24 11.69 16.96
CA SER A 414 2.73 10.87 18.05
C SER A 414 1.22 10.80 18.01
N ASN A 415 0.68 9.60 18.20
CA ASN A 415 -0.75 9.38 18.32
C ASN A 415 -1.06 8.18 19.21
N MET A 416 -2.23 8.21 19.83
CA MET A 416 -2.75 7.16 20.68
C MET A 416 -4.18 6.81 20.24
N VAL A 417 -4.53 5.52 20.24
CA VAL A 417 -5.87 5.05 19.95
C VAL A 417 -6.25 3.98 20.96
N ALA A 418 -7.42 4.13 21.59
CA ALA A 418 -7.99 3.12 22.48
C ALA A 418 -9.08 2.32 21.75
N SER A 419 -9.23 1.06 22.12
CA SER A 419 -10.33 0.21 21.63
C SER A 419 -11.69 0.84 21.95
N GLY A 420 -12.57 0.87 20.97
CA GLY A 420 -13.88 1.49 21.08
C GLY A 420 -14.96 0.73 20.30
N ALA A 421 -16.20 1.19 20.42
CA ALA A 421 -17.36 0.59 19.74
C ALA A 421 -17.45 0.94 18.24
N GLY A 422 -16.45 1.62 17.66
CA GLY A 422 -16.45 1.99 16.25
C GLY A 422 -16.21 0.80 15.32
N PRO A 423 -16.59 0.93 14.03
CA PRO A 423 -16.49 -0.17 13.07
C PRO A 423 -15.04 -0.50 12.68
N MET A 424 -14.10 0.41 12.92
CA MET A 424 -12.70 0.23 12.58
C MET A 424 -11.88 -0.13 13.84
N PRO A 425 -11.18 -1.28 13.87
CA PRO A 425 -10.33 -1.66 14.99
C PRO A 425 -9.23 -0.62 15.29
N ALA A 426 -8.87 -0.45 16.57
CA ALA A 426 -7.86 0.52 16.99
C ALA A 426 -6.51 0.36 16.29
N PRO A 427 -5.96 -0.86 16.07
CA PRO A 427 -4.74 -1.04 15.28
C PRO A 427 -4.86 -0.48 13.86
N MET A 428 -6.01 -0.70 13.19
CA MET A 428 -6.25 -0.17 11.84
C MET A 428 -6.35 1.35 11.82
N GLN A 429 -7.01 1.95 12.83
CA GLN A 429 -7.09 3.41 12.97
C GLN A 429 -5.70 4.03 13.12
N LEU A 430 -4.83 3.43 13.96
CA LEU A 430 -3.47 3.92 14.18
C LEU A 430 -2.60 3.77 12.94
N ALA A 431 -2.68 2.62 12.26
CA ALA A 431 -1.97 2.38 11.00
C ALA A 431 -2.43 3.31 9.88
N ALA A 432 -3.74 3.55 9.76
CA ALA A 432 -4.30 4.50 8.79
C ALA A 432 -3.88 5.95 9.07
N TRP A 433 -3.87 6.34 10.38
CA TRP A 433 -3.34 7.64 10.78
C TRP A 433 -1.87 7.80 10.38
N TRP A 434 -1.04 6.78 10.60
CA TRP A 434 0.38 6.79 10.23
C TRP A 434 0.57 6.93 8.71
N ALA A 435 -0.17 6.14 7.94
CA ALA A 435 -0.16 6.21 6.47
C ALA A 435 -0.58 7.59 5.92
N ASP A 436 -1.57 8.23 6.54
CA ASP A 436 -2.02 9.57 6.13
C ASP A 436 -0.90 10.62 6.21
N ARG A 437 0.05 10.50 7.16
CA ARG A 437 1.18 11.43 7.26
C ARG A 437 2.09 11.31 6.04
N PHE A 438 2.39 10.08 5.59
CA PHE A 438 3.13 9.85 4.36
C PHE A 438 2.34 10.32 3.14
N ASN A 439 1.05 10.01 3.07
CA ASN A 439 0.20 10.45 1.97
C ASN A 439 0.22 11.98 1.82
N ARG A 440 0.14 12.72 2.91
CA ARG A 440 0.23 14.19 2.91
C ARG A 440 1.59 14.68 2.43
N LEU A 441 2.69 14.07 2.86
CA LEU A 441 4.04 14.43 2.41
C LEU A 441 4.20 14.19 0.90
N TYR A 442 3.73 13.05 0.37
CA TYR A 442 3.82 12.72 -1.05
C TYR A 442 2.84 13.50 -1.94
N GLN A 443 1.81 14.13 -1.38
CA GLN A 443 0.89 15.01 -2.11
C GLN A 443 1.38 16.45 -2.21
N SER A 444 2.56 16.78 -1.70
CA SER A 444 3.12 18.13 -1.77
C SER A 444 3.40 18.56 -3.22
N GLN A 445 3.30 19.88 -3.50
CA GLN A 445 3.47 20.39 -4.87
C GLN A 445 4.92 20.55 -5.32
N ASP A 446 5.85 20.65 -4.38
CA ASP A 446 7.27 20.94 -4.66
C ASP A 446 8.07 19.71 -5.07
N GLY A 447 7.42 18.54 -5.14
CA GLY A 447 8.05 17.26 -5.46
C GLY A 447 7.90 16.22 -4.36
N GLU A 448 8.47 15.05 -4.60
CA GLU A 448 8.41 13.92 -3.67
C GLU A 448 9.39 14.09 -2.51
N PRO A 449 8.98 13.73 -1.27
CA PRO A 449 9.86 13.75 -0.12
C PRO A 449 11.00 12.74 -0.31
N GLN A 450 12.23 13.16 -0.10
CA GLN A 450 13.37 12.25 -0.04
C GLN A 450 13.48 11.70 1.37
N VAL A 451 12.70 10.67 1.69
CA VAL A 451 12.69 10.03 3.01
C VAL A 451 13.95 9.18 3.15
N LYS A 452 14.79 9.49 4.13
CA LYS A 452 16.05 8.79 4.41
C LYS A 452 15.85 7.60 5.33
N ARG A 453 14.99 7.77 6.35
CA ARG A 453 14.77 6.78 7.39
C ARG A 453 13.46 7.03 8.12
N VAL A 454 12.84 5.96 8.58
CA VAL A 454 11.67 5.97 9.45
C VAL A 454 11.94 5.11 10.67
N GLU A 455 11.74 5.69 11.85
CA GLU A 455 11.83 4.97 13.12
C GLU A 455 10.54 5.18 13.89
N ALA A 456 9.97 4.13 14.49
CA ALA A 456 8.83 4.28 15.36
C ALA A 456 8.85 3.29 16.52
N VAL A 457 8.25 3.71 17.63
CA VAL A 457 7.95 2.87 18.80
C VAL A 457 6.45 2.67 18.83
N LEU A 458 6.03 1.42 18.79
CA LEU A 458 4.64 0.98 18.94
C LEU A 458 4.47 0.41 20.34
N GLU A 459 3.59 0.99 21.12
CA GLU A 459 3.30 0.50 22.47
C GLU A 459 1.85 0.01 22.55
N MET A 460 1.65 -1.16 23.14
CA MET A 460 0.34 -1.70 23.46
C MET A 460 0.18 -1.93 24.95
N ARG A 461 -0.93 -1.48 25.51
CA ARG A 461 -1.36 -1.75 26.89
C ARG A 461 -2.72 -2.44 26.90
N PRO A 462 -2.88 -3.52 27.68
CA PRO A 462 -4.11 -4.32 27.71
C PRO A 462 -5.18 -3.68 28.61
N GLN A 463 -5.39 -2.40 28.46
CA GLN A 463 -6.42 -1.62 29.16
C GLN A 463 -6.81 -0.40 28.34
N LYS A 464 -8.04 0.03 28.45
CA LYS A 464 -8.54 1.22 27.78
C LYS A 464 -8.12 2.46 28.56
N LEU A 465 -7.06 3.14 28.10
CA LEU A 465 -6.55 4.38 28.67
C LEU A 465 -7.24 5.58 28.00
N GLU A 466 -8.41 5.92 28.50
CA GLU A 466 -9.21 7.06 28.04
C GLU A 466 -9.71 7.83 29.27
N ALA A 467 -9.67 9.17 29.19
CA ALA A 467 -10.20 10.04 30.21
C ALA A 467 -11.06 11.14 29.57
N VAL A 468 -12.25 11.35 30.12
CA VAL A 468 -13.19 12.38 29.69
C VAL A 468 -13.09 13.59 30.60
N ILE A 469 -13.03 14.78 30.01
CA ILE A 469 -13.13 16.04 30.75
C ILE A 469 -14.61 16.20 31.21
N GLU A 470 -14.86 16.03 32.51
CA GLU A 470 -16.22 16.20 33.07
C GLU A 470 -16.54 17.64 33.41
N SER A 471 -15.58 18.34 34.04
CA SER A 471 -15.72 19.74 34.45
C SER A 471 -14.37 20.37 34.69
N ALA A 472 -14.35 21.70 34.67
CA ALA A 472 -13.18 22.46 35.04
C ALA A 472 -13.61 23.74 35.82
N TRP A 473 -12.72 24.24 36.67
CA TRP A 473 -12.96 25.49 37.43
C TRP A 473 -11.62 26.16 37.77
N LEU A 474 -11.67 27.45 38.08
CA LEU A 474 -10.53 28.20 38.55
C LEU A 474 -10.60 28.33 40.09
N ASP A 475 -9.45 28.47 40.75
CA ASP A 475 -9.36 28.77 42.19
C ASP A 475 -9.91 30.17 42.51
N ARG A 476 -9.89 31.09 41.53
CA ARG A 476 -10.46 32.44 41.59
C ARG A 476 -11.03 32.87 40.25
N SER A 477 -12.08 33.69 40.28
CA SER A 477 -12.73 34.20 39.07
C SER A 477 -12.15 35.53 38.57
N GLU A 478 -11.32 36.21 39.37
CA GLU A 478 -10.68 37.49 39.07
C GLU A 478 -9.19 37.42 39.39
N ALA A 479 -8.36 38.04 38.54
CA ALA A 479 -6.91 38.12 38.73
C ALA A 479 -6.34 39.34 38.00
N ALA A 480 -5.21 39.89 38.52
CA ALA A 480 -4.45 40.91 37.83
C ALA A 480 -3.49 40.33 36.78
N PRO A 481 -3.08 41.10 35.74
CA PRO A 481 -2.03 40.72 34.84
C PRO A 481 -0.75 40.31 35.58
N GLY A 482 -0.16 39.15 35.22
CA GLY A 482 1.03 38.60 35.90
C GLY A 482 0.74 37.74 37.11
N GLU A 483 -0.48 37.75 37.66
CA GLU A 483 -0.88 36.91 38.80
C GLU A 483 -0.98 35.44 38.42
N GLU A 484 -0.70 34.57 39.37
CA GLU A 484 -0.84 33.11 39.19
C GLU A 484 -2.28 32.67 39.51
N VAL A 485 -2.83 31.88 38.63
CA VAL A 485 -4.17 31.26 38.74
C VAL A 485 -4.04 29.76 38.60
N VAL A 486 -4.84 29.03 39.38
CA VAL A 486 -4.88 27.57 39.31
C VAL A 486 -6.17 27.09 38.63
N ALA A 487 -6.04 26.44 37.50
CA ALA A 487 -7.14 25.72 36.87
C ALA A 487 -7.17 24.28 37.40
N ARG A 488 -8.33 23.83 37.84
CA ARG A 488 -8.60 22.46 38.25
C ARG A 488 -9.52 21.79 37.24
N VAL A 489 -9.16 20.57 36.85
CA VAL A 489 -9.93 19.80 35.87
C VAL A 489 -10.27 18.45 36.44
N ALA A 490 -11.56 18.15 36.52
CA ALA A 490 -12.04 16.84 36.86
C ALA A 490 -12.08 15.97 35.62
N LEU A 491 -11.39 14.88 35.68
CA LEU A 491 -11.29 13.85 34.63
C LEU A 491 -11.92 12.56 35.13
N ARG A 492 -12.66 11.89 34.26
CA ARG A 492 -13.16 10.54 34.51
C ARG A 492 -12.44 9.55 33.60
N PRO A 493 -11.52 8.76 34.15
CA PRO A 493 -10.94 7.62 33.44
C PRO A 493 -12.00 6.58 33.11
N TRP A 494 -11.77 5.84 32.04
CA TRP A 494 -12.64 4.71 31.67
C TRP A 494 -12.73 3.70 32.83
N ARG A 495 -13.95 3.47 33.32
CA ARG A 495 -14.24 2.59 34.49
C ARG A 495 -13.39 2.91 35.74
N GLY A 496 -12.85 4.13 35.81
CA GLY A 496 -12.06 4.60 36.96
C GLY A 496 -12.77 5.62 37.81
N GLU A 497 -12.20 5.90 38.98
CA GLU A 497 -12.67 6.97 39.85
C GLU A 497 -12.29 8.34 39.27
N ARG A 498 -13.08 9.34 39.61
CA ARG A 498 -12.83 10.74 39.24
C ARG A 498 -11.50 11.23 39.83
N ILE A 499 -10.65 11.78 38.98
CA ILE A 499 -9.38 12.39 39.38
C ILE A 499 -9.42 13.87 39.06
N THR A 500 -8.68 14.67 39.87
CA THR A 500 -8.55 16.11 39.64
C THR A 500 -7.10 16.43 39.30
N GLN A 501 -6.92 17.12 38.17
CA GLN A 501 -5.61 17.66 37.75
C GLN A 501 -5.55 19.15 38.00
N GLU A 502 -4.40 19.67 38.46
CA GLU A 502 -4.16 21.10 38.69
C GLU A 502 -3.15 21.60 37.64
N PHE A 503 -3.48 22.74 37.06
CA PHE A 503 -2.60 23.45 36.15
C PHE A 503 -2.45 24.90 36.62
N ARG A 504 -1.20 25.33 36.90
CA ARG A 504 -0.86 26.68 37.30
C ARG A 504 -0.37 27.47 36.11
N PHE A 505 -0.94 28.64 35.91
CA PHE A 505 -0.51 29.53 34.84
C PHE A 505 -0.50 30.99 35.33
N ARG A 506 0.33 31.79 34.70
CA ARG A 506 0.34 33.23 34.94
C ARG A 506 -0.52 33.94 33.92
N VAL A 507 -1.37 34.88 34.38
CA VAL A 507 -2.16 35.71 33.47
C VAL A 507 -1.20 36.54 32.62
N PRO A 508 -1.30 36.49 31.26
CA PRO A 508 -0.42 37.28 30.42
C PRO A 508 -0.45 38.77 30.77
N SER A 509 0.71 39.38 30.89
CA SER A 509 0.84 40.80 31.33
C SER A 509 0.25 41.80 30.32
N ASN A 510 0.11 41.39 29.06
CA ASN A 510 -0.47 42.22 27.99
C ASN A 510 -1.96 41.95 27.75
N LEU A 511 -2.62 41.17 28.63
CA LEU A 511 -4.02 40.86 28.49
C LEU A 511 -4.88 42.07 28.89
N PRO A 512 -5.81 42.52 28.04
CA PRO A 512 -6.69 43.66 28.36
C PRO A 512 -7.58 43.36 29.57
N ARG A 513 -7.98 44.42 30.31
CA ARG A 513 -8.99 44.29 31.36
C ARG A 513 -10.32 43.81 30.79
N GLY A 514 -11.03 42.95 31.52
CA GLY A 514 -12.31 42.41 31.11
C GLY A 514 -12.44 40.90 31.26
N GLU A 515 -13.51 40.33 30.75
CA GLU A 515 -13.76 38.90 30.78
C GLU A 515 -13.00 38.18 29.63
N HIS A 516 -12.30 37.13 29.99
CA HIS A 516 -11.59 36.24 29.08
C HIS A 516 -12.03 34.81 29.28
N ARG A 517 -11.96 34.04 28.23
CA ARG A 517 -12.28 32.61 28.27
C ARG A 517 -11.01 31.77 28.21
N ILE A 518 -10.94 30.78 29.10
CA ILE A 518 -9.88 29.76 29.08
C ILE A 518 -10.51 28.47 28.64
N LEU A 519 -10.00 27.90 27.54
CA LEU A 519 -10.40 26.63 27.01
C LEU A 519 -9.50 25.53 27.57
N VAL A 520 -10.11 24.56 28.23
CA VAL A 520 -9.50 23.29 28.59
C VAL A 520 -9.98 22.25 27.58
N SER A 521 -9.09 21.60 26.85
CA SER A 521 -9.50 20.76 25.74
C SER A 521 -8.54 19.61 25.45
N ASN A 522 -9.02 18.69 24.62
CA ASN A 522 -8.21 17.67 23.98
C ASN A 522 -7.46 18.23 22.75
N ALA A 523 -6.59 17.42 22.16
CA ALA A 523 -5.84 17.78 20.95
C ALA A 523 -6.73 17.95 19.72
N GLU A 524 -7.76 17.13 19.57
CA GLU A 524 -8.63 17.12 18.38
C GLU A 524 -9.26 18.47 18.11
N LEU A 525 -9.80 19.10 19.18
CA LEU A 525 -10.43 20.42 19.07
C LEU A 525 -9.43 21.49 18.59
N LEU A 526 -8.17 21.40 19.01
CA LEU A 526 -7.13 22.37 18.65
C LEU A 526 -6.47 22.08 17.29
N ASN A 527 -6.42 20.83 16.87
CA ASN A 527 -5.83 20.42 15.59
C ASN A 527 -6.82 20.62 14.41
N ARG A 528 -8.14 20.54 14.70
CA ARG A 528 -9.19 20.62 13.68
C ARG A 528 -9.11 21.87 12.77
N PRO A 529 -8.91 23.09 13.26
CA PRO A 529 -8.80 24.28 12.40
C PRO A 529 -7.63 24.20 11.43
N GLN A 530 -6.46 23.73 11.88
CA GLN A 530 -5.28 23.55 11.03
C GLN A 530 -5.51 22.45 9.97
N ALA A 531 -6.15 21.34 10.37
CA ALA A 531 -6.48 20.25 9.45
C ALA A 531 -7.42 20.74 8.35
N VAL A 532 -8.46 21.52 8.70
CA VAL A 532 -9.40 22.09 7.72
C VAL A 532 -8.70 23.10 6.81
N ALA A 533 -7.86 23.99 7.36
CA ALA A 533 -7.09 24.95 6.57
C ALA A 533 -6.15 24.24 5.56
N GLY A 534 -5.46 23.20 6.01
CA GLY A 534 -4.60 22.38 5.14
C GLY A 534 -5.38 21.65 4.02
N LEU A 535 -6.61 21.19 4.29
CA LEU A 535 -7.48 20.59 3.27
C LEU A 535 -8.00 21.60 2.24
N MET A 536 -8.22 22.86 2.65
CA MET A 536 -8.65 23.92 1.75
C MET A 536 -7.52 24.41 0.86
N ASN A 537 -6.29 24.39 1.35
CA ASN A 537 -5.11 24.79 0.61
C ASN A 537 -4.37 23.55 0.05
N ARG A 538 -4.84 23.06 -1.09
CA ARG A 538 -4.25 21.88 -1.77
C ARG A 538 -2.89 22.17 -2.42
N GLN A 539 -2.31 23.34 -2.20
CA GLN A 539 -1.10 23.81 -2.89
C GLN A 539 0.09 23.99 -1.92
N LEU A 540 0.10 23.23 -0.83
CA LEU A 540 1.20 23.30 0.13
C LEU A 540 2.46 22.63 -0.41
N GLY A 541 3.59 23.30 -0.25
CA GLY A 541 4.90 22.72 -0.47
C GLY A 541 5.27 21.70 0.60
N LEU A 542 6.33 20.94 0.36
CA LEU A 542 6.77 19.87 1.27
C LEU A 542 7.16 20.42 2.66
N ALA A 543 7.90 21.52 2.71
CA ALA A 543 8.30 22.15 3.97
C ALA A 543 7.10 22.65 4.79
N GLN A 544 6.10 23.25 4.12
CA GLN A 544 4.86 23.71 4.74
C GLN A 544 4.04 22.53 5.27
N THR A 545 3.91 21.46 4.48
CA THR A 545 3.22 20.23 4.90
C THR A 545 3.90 19.62 6.14
N ALA A 546 5.23 19.50 6.12
CA ALA A 546 6.00 19.00 7.27
C ALA A 546 5.84 19.90 8.51
N SER A 547 5.83 21.22 8.33
CA SER A 547 5.59 22.19 9.40
C SER A 547 4.21 21.99 10.04
N LEU A 548 3.15 21.81 9.21
CA LEU A 548 1.81 21.54 9.73
C LEU A 548 1.73 20.23 10.50
N LEU A 549 2.36 19.17 9.98
CA LEU A 549 2.41 17.88 10.67
C LEU A 549 3.18 17.97 12.00
N ALA A 550 4.28 18.73 12.04
CA ALA A 550 5.07 18.94 13.26
C ALA A 550 4.32 19.75 14.33
N GLN A 551 3.34 20.56 13.94
CA GLN A 551 2.51 21.35 14.85
C GLN A 551 1.29 20.58 15.39
N GLU A 552 1.02 19.36 14.91
CA GLU A 552 -0.08 18.54 15.41
C GLU A 552 0.15 18.19 16.90
N ARG A 553 -0.85 18.44 17.69
CA ARG A 553 -0.83 18.16 19.12
C ARG A 553 -1.12 16.70 19.39
N SER A 554 -0.39 16.10 20.34
CA SER A 554 -0.60 14.72 20.77
C SER A 554 -1.89 14.60 21.59
N ASN A 555 -2.65 13.53 21.37
CA ASN A 555 -3.98 13.32 21.95
C ASN A 555 -3.97 12.70 23.37
N ASP A 556 -2.78 12.46 23.93
CA ASP A 556 -2.55 11.98 25.30
C ASP A 556 -2.34 13.12 26.34
N ARG A 557 -2.69 14.35 25.98
CA ARG A 557 -2.45 15.55 26.78
C ARG A 557 -3.70 16.38 26.96
N LEU A 558 -3.76 17.06 28.09
CA LEU A 558 -4.76 18.07 28.40
C LEU A 558 -4.17 19.44 28.07
N TYR A 559 -4.84 20.23 27.26
CA TYR A 559 -4.38 21.54 26.79
C TYR A 559 -5.16 22.67 27.46
N PHE A 560 -4.45 23.72 27.83
CA PHE A 560 -5.01 24.94 28.38
C PHE A 560 -4.70 26.09 27.42
N SER A 561 -5.73 26.81 26.99
CA SER A 561 -5.61 27.86 26.00
C SER A 561 -6.46 29.05 26.39
N LEU A 562 -5.94 30.24 26.18
CA LEU A 562 -6.69 31.50 26.31
C LEU A 562 -7.36 31.81 24.97
N LEU A 563 -8.66 32.06 24.99
CA LEU A 563 -9.41 32.50 23.83
C LEU A 563 -9.53 34.03 23.83
N THR A 564 -9.11 34.65 22.74
CA THR A 564 -9.32 36.08 22.50
C THR A 564 -10.33 36.32 21.40
N SER A 565 -11.09 37.39 21.45
CA SER A 565 -12.12 37.74 20.46
C SER A 565 -11.54 38.28 19.14
N LYS A 566 -10.23 38.28 18.98
CA LYS A 566 -9.58 38.67 17.74
C LYS A 566 -9.45 37.46 16.80
N PRO A 567 -9.64 37.62 15.48
CA PRO A 567 -9.59 36.52 14.54
C PRO A 567 -8.17 36.01 14.33
N THR A 568 -8.06 34.69 14.08
CA THR A 568 -6.87 34.05 13.53
C THR A 568 -7.14 33.74 12.06
N VAL A 569 -6.22 34.10 11.19
CA VAL A 569 -6.26 33.75 9.77
C VAL A 569 -5.17 32.73 9.50
N TYR A 570 -5.55 31.59 8.97
CA TYR A 570 -4.61 30.57 8.51
C TYR A 570 -4.23 30.87 7.04
N VAL A 571 -2.96 31.15 6.82
CA VAL A 571 -2.36 31.34 5.50
C VAL A 571 -1.29 30.28 5.35
N ASP A 572 -1.49 29.39 4.40
CA ASP A 572 -0.63 28.23 4.18
C ASP A 572 -0.47 27.38 5.47
N ASP A 573 0.75 27.25 6.00
CA ASP A 573 1.09 26.52 7.23
C ASP A 573 1.12 27.39 8.48
N GLN A 574 0.90 28.72 8.36
CA GLN A 574 1.09 29.66 9.47
C GLN A 574 -0.23 30.26 9.94
N PRO A 575 -0.53 30.18 11.25
CA PRO A 575 -1.61 30.94 11.84
C PRO A 575 -1.18 32.40 12.08
N MET A 576 -1.79 33.32 11.36
CA MET A 576 -1.68 34.76 11.65
C MET A 576 -2.68 35.12 12.75
N ARG A 577 -2.19 35.34 13.95
CA ARG A 577 -3.01 35.65 15.13
C ARG A 577 -3.28 37.14 15.26
N ASP A 578 -4.40 37.48 15.88
CA ASP A 578 -4.78 38.86 16.22
C ASP A 578 -4.84 39.78 14.98
N VAL A 579 -5.33 39.26 13.85
CA VAL A 579 -5.36 40.00 12.59
C VAL A 579 -6.34 41.17 12.67
N PRO A 580 -5.90 42.41 12.35
CA PRO A 580 -6.80 43.58 12.30
C PRO A 580 -7.93 43.38 11.30
N ALA A 581 -9.11 43.93 11.59
CA ALA A 581 -10.30 43.78 10.72
C ALA A 581 -10.07 44.28 9.29
N SER A 582 -9.25 45.30 9.09
CA SER A 582 -8.89 45.82 7.74
C SER A 582 -8.06 44.80 6.95
N VAL A 583 -7.11 44.15 7.61
CA VAL A 583 -6.28 43.09 6.97
C VAL A 583 -7.13 41.86 6.67
N LEU A 584 -7.99 41.46 7.61
CA LEU A 584 -8.94 40.37 7.42
C LEU A 584 -9.84 40.60 6.19
N ALA A 585 -10.42 41.81 6.07
CA ALA A 585 -11.26 42.19 4.94
C ALA A 585 -10.49 42.16 3.59
N ALA A 586 -9.21 42.57 3.61
CA ALA A 586 -8.37 42.50 2.41
C ALA A 586 -8.06 41.05 2.02
N MET A 587 -7.75 40.17 2.99
CA MET A 587 -7.44 38.75 2.77
C MET A 587 -8.67 37.93 2.32
N GLN A 588 -9.87 38.31 2.78
CA GLN A 588 -11.14 37.67 2.40
C GLN A 588 -11.72 38.24 1.10
N SER A 589 -11.09 39.25 0.50
CA SER A 589 -11.54 39.82 -0.76
C SER A 589 -11.55 38.79 -1.90
N PRO A 590 -12.58 38.77 -2.79
CA PRO A 590 -12.59 37.89 -3.97
C PRO A 590 -11.41 38.10 -4.90
N ARG A 591 -10.70 39.23 -4.78
CA ARG A 591 -9.48 39.54 -5.55
C ARG A 591 -8.21 38.92 -4.97
N SER A 592 -8.27 38.42 -3.75
CA SER A 592 -7.13 37.73 -3.15
C SER A 592 -6.90 36.37 -3.83
N GLN A 593 -5.70 36.15 -4.31
CA GLN A 593 -5.31 34.85 -4.89
C GLN A 593 -5.05 33.79 -3.79
N GLN A 594 -4.86 34.22 -2.56
CA GLN A 594 -4.62 33.36 -1.41
C GLN A 594 -5.94 33.00 -0.73
N ARG A 595 -6.20 31.70 -0.58
CA ARG A 595 -7.34 31.21 0.20
C ARG A 595 -6.97 31.26 1.67
N ALA A 596 -7.44 32.31 2.35
CA ALA A 596 -7.27 32.47 3.78
C ALA A 596 -8.50 31.94 4.53
N MET A 597 -8.30 31.07 5.50
CA MET A 597 -9.35 30.59 6.41
C MET A 597 -9.31 31.42 7.68
N ALA A 598 -10.39 32.14 7.97
CA ALA A 598 -10.51 32.92 9.18
C ALA A 598 -11.30 32.17 10.26
N MET A 599 -10.73 32.07 11.46
CA MET A 599 -11.40 31.65 12.69
C MET A 599 -11.76 32.91 13.50
N PRO A 600 -12.96 32.98 14.09
CA PRO A 600 -13.42 34.18 14.78
C PRO A 600 -12.64 34.50 16.06
N GLU A 601 -11.93 33.51 16.60
CA GLU A 601 -11.16 33.63 17.84
C GLU A 601 -9.72 33.20 17.65
N THR A 602 -8.83 33.82 18.40
CA THR A 602 -7.43 33.39 18.52
C THR A 602 -7.25 32.52 19.74
N VAL A 603 -6.60 31.37 19.54
CA VAL A 603 -6.23 30.41 20.58
C VAL A 603 -4.78 30.65 20.98
N LEU A 604 -4.54 31.15 22.18
CA LEU A 604 -3.20 31.37 22.74
C LEU A 604 -2.89 30.24 23.73
N PRO A 605 -1.83 29.44 23.52
CA PRO A 605 -1.50 28.36 24.44
C PRO A 605 -1.04 28.92 25.79
N LEU A 606 -1.59 28.41 26.88
CA LEU A 606 -1.14 28.65 28.26
C LEU A 606 -0.21 27.52 28.73
N GLY A 607 -0.46 26.29 28.29
CA GLY A 607 0.34 25.12 28.61
C GLY A 607 -0.44 23.80 28.44
N GLU A 608 0.18 22.72 28.89
CA GLU A 608 -0.36 21.38 28.77
C GLU A 608 0.06 20.45 29.91
N ILE A 609 -0.74 19.43 30.19
CA ILE A 609 -0.43 18.34 31.12
C ILE A 609 -0.43 17.01 30.35
N PRO A 610 0.69 16.25 30.34
CA PRO A 610 0.69 14.89 29.83
C PRO A 610 -0.08 13.97 30.79
N LEU A 611 -1.03 13.22 30.28
CA LEU A 611 -1.85 12.29 31.09
C LEU A 611 -1.52 10.82 30.82
N GLY A 612 -0.88 10.50 29.68
CA GLY A 612 -0.63 9.13 29.26
C GLY A 612 -1.92 8.35 28.94
N SER A 613 -3.03 9.07 28.78
CA SER A 613 -4.34 8.55 28.40
C SER A 613 -4.93 9.41 27.29
N LEU A 614 -5.70 8.80 26.40
CA LEU A 614 -6.47 9.52 25.40
C LEU A 614 -7.43 10.49 26.11
N VAL A 615 -7.37 11.78 25.76
CA VAL A 615 -8.23 12.79 26.35
C VAL A 615 -9.38 13.12 25.42
N SER A 616 -10.60 13.13 25.94
CA SER A 616 -11.79 13.54 25.21
C SER A 616 -12.57 14.62 25.94
N GLY A 617 -13.32 15.43 25.18
CA GLY A 617 -14.13 16.52 25.70
C GLY A 617 -13.42 17.86 25.81
N SER A 618 -14.13 18.85 26.32
CA SER A 618 -13.62 20.21 26.57
C SER A 618 -14.48 20.94 27.61
N ALA A 619 -13.89 21.94 28.27
CA ALA A 619 -14.58 22.85 29.17
C ALA A 619 -14.09 24.30 28.94
N ALA A 620 -15.00 25.27 29.08
CA ALA A 620 -14.66 26.69 28.99
C ALA A 620 -14.80 27.34 30.37
N LEU A 621 -13.77 28.05 30.78
CA LEU A 621 -13.69 28.77 32.05
C LEU A 621 -13.73 30.28 31.76
N ARG A 622 -14.23 31.06 32.72
CA ARG A 622 -14.23 32.52 32.64
C ARG A 622 -13.26 33.08 33.68
N LEU A 623 -12.42 34.01 33.26
CA LEU A 623 -11.51 34.76 34.10
C LEU A 623 -11.69 36.25 33.81
N LYS A 624 -11.94 37.04 34.84
CA LYS A 624 -11.99 38.52 34.75
C LYS A 624 -10.63 39.08 35.09
N VAL A 625 -10.02 39.78 34.16
CA VAL A 625 -8.76 40.52 34.38
C VAL A 625 -9.08 41.92 34.86
N GLN A 626 -8.49 42.32 36.02
CA GLN A 626 -8.73 43.60 36.68
C GLN A 626 -7.85 44.73 36.11
#